data_d757feaa626f53af6026dcb768b4d543
#
_entry.id   d757feaa626f53af6026dcb768b4d543
#
_cell.length_a   1.000
_cell.length_b   1.000
_cell.length_c   1.000
_cell.angle_alpha   90.00
_cell.angle_beta   90.00
_cell.angle_gamma   90.00
#
_symmetry.space_group_name_H-M   'P 1'
#
loop_
_entity.id
_entity.type
_entity.pdbx_description
1 polymer ?
#
loop_
_entity_poly.entity_id
_entity_poly.type
_entity_poly.pdbx_seq_one_letter_code
_entity_poly.pdbx_strand_id
1 'polypeptide(L)'
;MAESPGCCSVWARCLHCLYSCHWRKCPRERMQTSKCDCIWFGLLFLTFLLSLGWLYIGLVLLNDLHNFNECVMDSPRRFPSIHVNLLPTLGPLGVLALLLRLCRQPLHLHSLHKVLLLLIMLLVAAGLVGLDIQWEQEWHSLRVSLQATAPFLHIGAAAGITLLAWPVADTFYRIHRRGPKILLLLLFFGVVLVIYLAPLCISSPCIMEPSDLPPKPGLVGHRGAPMVSVGQNAGRVRKVCSAWPSDTPCALSSDGVPFLMHDEHLSRTTNVASVFPTRITAHSSDFSWAELKRLNAGSWFLERRPFWGAKPLAGPDQKEAENQTVPALEELLEEAAALNLSIMFDLRRPPQNHTYYDTFVIQTLETVLNARVPQTMVFWLPDEDRANVQRRAPGMRQIYGHQGGNRTERPQFLNLPYQDLPLLDIKALHKDNVSVNLFVVNKPWLFSLLWCAGVDSVTTNDCQLLQQMHYPIWLITPQTYLIIWVITNSVSTTLLLWTFLLQRRFVKKRGKTGLETAVLLTRINNFMME
;
A
#
# COMPACT_ATOMS: atom_id res chain seq x y z
N MET A 1 -40.02 -8.44 42.54
CA MET A 1 -38.65 -8.97 42.45
C MET A 1 -37.87 -8.14 41.46
N ALA A 2 -36.99 -7.29 41.95
CA ALA A 2 -36.14 -6.48 41.12
C ALA A 2 -34.99 -7.36 40.59
N GLU A 3 -35.01 -7.62 39.27
CA GLU A 3 -33.84 -8.24 38.62
C GLU A 3 -32.63 -7.33 38.81
N SER A 4 -31.59 -7.86 39.42
CA SER A 4 -30.29 -7.21 39.53
C SER A 4 -29.81 -6.81 38.13
N PRO A 5 -29.34 -5.60 37.94
CA PRO A 5 -28.80 -5.19 36.65
C PRO A 5 -27.48 -5.94 36.39
N GLY A 6 -27.57 -7.03 35.66
CA GLY A 6 -26.38 -7.76 35.24
C GLY A 6 -25.36 -6.81 34.54
N CYS A 7 -24.09 -7.12 34.67
CA CYS A 7 -22.94 -6.34 34.15
C CYS A 7 -23.13 -5.86 32.69
N CYS A 8 -23.84 -6.64 31.86
CA CYS A 8 -24.27 -6.28 30.50
C CYS A 8 -25.15 -5.02 30.41
N SER A 9 -25.94 -4.70 31.41
CA SER A 9 -26.86 -3.55 31.36
C SER A 9 -26.15 -2.23 31.63
N VAL A 10 -25.03 -2.24 32.37
CA VAL A 10 -24.21 -1.06 32.65
C VAL A 10 -23.40 -0.69 31.44
N TRP A 11 -22.74 -1.66 30.83
CA TRP A 11 -21.97 -1.47 29.60
C TRP A 11 -22.84 -0.97 28.43
N ALA A 12 -24.00 -1.56 28.23
CA ALA A 12 -24.94 -1.11 27.19
C ALA A 12 -25.42 0.33 27.41
N ARG A 13 -25.55 0.78 28.66
CA ARG A 13 -25.88 2.17 29.00
C ARG A 13 -24.72 3.13 28.74
N CYS A 14 -23.51 2.76 29.12
CA CYS A 14 -22.32 3.57 28.82
C CYS A 14 -22.13 3.74 27.30
N LEU A 15 -22.27 2.64 26.55
CA LEU A 15 -22.16 2.64 25.10
C LEU A 15 -23.26 3.52 24.45
N HIS A 16 -24.50 3.46 24.95
CA HIS A 16 -25.58 4.32 24.46
C HIS A 16 -25.32 5.80 24.76
N CYS A 17 -24.80 6.12 25.95
CA CYS A 17 -24.44 7.49 26.30
C CYS A 17 -23.35 8.07 25.40
N LEU A 18 -22.34 7.27 25.04
CA LEU A 18 -21.31 7.66 24.08
C LEU A 18 -21.88 7.91 22.69
N TYR A 19 -22.74 7.00 22.21
CA TYR A 19 -23.32 7.10 20.87
C TYR A 19 -24.29 8.27 20.70
N SER A 20 -25.12 8.55 21.71
CA SER A 20 -26.13 9.61 21.70
C SER A 20 -25.66 10.92 22.31
N CYS A 21 -24.45 11.01 22.87
CA CYS A 21 -23.92 12.15 23.63
C CYS A 21 -24.83 12.59 24.80
N HIS A 22 -25.62 11.70 25.36
CA HIS A 22 -26.49 11.97 26.49
C HIS A 22 -25.91 11.42 27.79
N TRP A 23 -25.31 12.29 28.62
CA TRP A 23 -24.68 11.94 29.91
C TRP A 23 -25.65 11.94 31.11
N ARG A 24 -26.86 12.45 30.94
CA ARG A 24 -27.88 12.44 32.00
C ARG A 24 -28.73 11.18 31.93
N LYS A 25 -29.14 10.67 33.11
CA LYS A 25 -29.94 9.43 33.31
C LYS A 25 -30.89 9.19 32.14
N CYS A 26 -30.64 8.12 31.41
CA CYS A 26 -31.49 7.68 30.29
C CYS A 26 -32.93 7.47 30.81
N PRO A 27 -33.92 8.26 30.38
CA PRO A 27 -35.31 7.98 30.75
C PRO A 27 -35.68 6.65 30.13
N ARG A 28 -36.38 5.84 30.89
CA ARG A 28 -36.91 4.51 30.49
C ARG A 28 -38.09 4.62 29.50
N GLU A 29 -38.35 5.84 29.00
CA GLU A 29 -39.39 6.08 28.01
C GLU A 29 -39.00 5.45 26.68
N ARG A 30 -39.91 4.69 26.10
CA ARG A 30 -39.85 4.04 24.80
C ARG A 30 -39.49 5.11 23.74
N MET A 31 -38.23 5.29 23.48
CA MET A 31 -37.81 6.04 22.32
C MET A 31 -38.29 5.29 21.08
N GLN A 32 -39.29 5.83 20.42
CA GLN A 32 -39.74 5.32 19.11
C GLN A 32 -38.57 5.40 18.16
N THR A 33 -38.15 4.26 17.62
CA THR A 33 -37.12 4.20 16.57
C THR A 33 -37.65 4.95 15.36
N SER A 34 -37.00 6.06 15.02
CA SER A 34 -37.31 6.79 13.79
C SER A 34 -36.93 5.96 12.57
N LYS A 35 -37.74 6.05 11.49
CA LYS A 35 -37.37 5.44 10.20
C LYS A 35 -35.99 5.93 9.70
N CYS A 36 -35.60 7.13 10.07
CA CYS A 36 -34.30 7.72 9.75
C CYS A 36 -33.12 7.05 10.48
N ASP A 37 -33.32 6.41 11.62
CA ASP A 37 -32.23 5.77 12.37
C ASP A 37 -31.60 4.60 11.59
N CYS A 38 -32.39 3.88 10.79
CA CYS A 38 -31.89 2.83 9.91
C CYS A 38 -31.01 3.39 8.79
N ILE A 39 -31.37 4.54 8.23
CA ILE A 39 -30.58 5.21 7.18
C ILE A 39 -29.24 5.65 7.76
N TRP A 40 -29.24 6.29 8.91
CA TRP A 40 -28.00 6.73 9.58
C TRP A 40 -27.11 5.57 9.97
N PHE A 41 -27.69 4.45 10.41
CA PHE A 41 -26.92 3.23 10.67
C PHE A 41 -26.27 2.69 9.38
N GLY A 42 -27.04 2.65 8.28
CA GLY A 42 -26.52 2.23 6.98
C GLY A 42 -25.36 3.13 6.50
N LEU A 43 -25.52 4.44 6.60
CA LEU A 43 -24.47 5.41 6.26
C LEU A 43 -23.22 5.26 7.13
N LEU A 44 -23.39 5.07 8.44
CA LEU A 44 -22.29 4.84 9.37
C LEU A 44 -21.51 3.56 9.04
N PHE A 45 -22.25 2.48 8.74
CA PHE A 45 -21.65 1.22 8.35
C PHE A 45 -20.90 1.34 7.00
N LEU A 46 -21.51 1.99 6.02
CA LEU A 46 -20.86 2.26 4.74
C LEU A 46 -19.58 3.08 4.92
N THR A 47 -19.64 4.15 5.71
CA THR A 47 -18.46 4.97 6.00
C THR A 47 -17.37 4.17 6.70
N PHE A 48 -17.73 3.28 7.60
CA PHE A 48 -16.78 2.36 8.24
C PHE A 48 -16.09 1.45 7.24
N LEU A 49 -16.84 0.83 6.30
CA LEU A 49 -16.26 -0.01 5.25
C LEU A 49 -15.34 0.79 4.32
N LEU A 50 -15.77 1.99 3.91
CA LEU A 50 -14.93 2.89 3.09
C LEU A 50 -13.66 3.30 3.83
N SER A 51 -13.74 3.51 5.15
CA SER A 51 -12.57 3.82 5.98
C SER A 51 -11.59 2.66 6.06
N LEU A 52 -12.08 1.42 6.15
CA LEU A 52 -11.23 0.22 6.10
C LEU A 52 -10.56 0.08 4.72
N GLY A 53 -11.30 0.31 3.65
CA GLY A 53 -10.76 0.32 2.29
C GLY A 53 -9.68 1.38 2.12
N TRP A 54 -9.92 2.60 2.61
CA TRP A 54 -8.95 3.68 2.59
C TRP A 54 -7.68 3.37 3.39
N LEU A 55 -7.83 2.80 4.59
CA LEU A 55 -6.69 2.33 5.40
C LEU A 55 -5.87 1.29 4.65
N TYR A 56 -6.54 0.35 4.00
CA TYR A 56 -5.87 -0.67 3.19
C TYR A 56 -5.08 -0.05 2.03
N ILE A 57 -5.69 0.88 1.27
CA ILE A 57 -5.03 1.63 0.21
C ILE A 57 -3.80 2.37 0.78
N GLY A 58 -3.96 3.08 1.90
CA GLY A 58 -2.86 3.78 2.57
C GLY A 58 -1.69 2.86 2.94
N LEU A 59 -1.97 1.63 3.42
CA LEU A 59 -0.93 0.64 3.73
C LEU A 59 -0.20 0.13 2.48
N VAL A 60 -0.93 -0.04 1.38
CA VAL A 60 -0.33 -0.42 0.08
C VAL A 60 0.59 0.69 -0.42
N LEU A 61 0.11 1.93 -0.40
CA LEU A 61 0.86 3.11 -0.85
C LEU A 61 2.11 3.41 -0.02
N LEU A 62 2.25 2.84 1.19
CA LEU A 62 3.49 2.95 1.97
C LEU A 62 4.72 2.39 1.24
N ASN A 63 4.55 1.50 0.25
CA ASN A 63 5.65 1.08 -0.60
C ASN A 63 6.19 2.25 -1.43
N ASP A 64 5.29 3.05 -2.00
CA ASP A 64 5.61 4.11 -2.96
C ASP A 64 6.02 5.42 -2.29
N LEU A 65 5.60 5.65 -1.04
CA LEU A 65 6.08 6.79 -0.24
C LEU A 65 7.61 6.83 -0.08
N HIS A 66 8.29 5.70 -0.27
CA HIS A 66 9.74 5.60 -0.20
C HIS A 66 10.43 5.64 -1.57
N ASN A 67 9.67 5.89 -2.65
CA ASN A 67 10.23 5.91 -4.00
C ASN A 67 11.08 7.15 -4.30
N PHE A 68 11.11 8.12 -3.40
CA PHE A 68 11.98 9.27 -3.54
C PHE A 68 11.70 10.14 -4.79
N ASN A 69 10.47 10.13 -5.28
CA ASN A 69 10.09 10.93 -6.42
C ASN A 69 9.97 12.41 -6.04
N GLU A 70 10.40 13.30 -6.92
CA GLU A 70 10.30 14.75 -6.75
C GLU A 70 8.86 15.17 -6.41
N CYS A 71 7.87 14.59 -7.07
CA CYS A 71 6.45 14.87 -6.84
C CYS A 71 5.98 14.62 -5.39
N VAL A 72 6.58 13.65 -4.70
CA VAL A 72 6.26 13.34 -3.30
C VAL A 72 7.03 14.25 -2.34
N MET A 73 8.23 14.69 -2.71
CA MET A 73 9.12 15.46 -1.84
C MET A 73 8.92 16.97 -1.95
N ASP A 74 8.57 17.51 -3.12
CA ASP A 74 8.29 18.94 -3.30
C ASP A 74 6.94 19.36 -2.77
N SER A 75 6.07 18.42 -2.43
CA SER A 75 4.77 18.70 -1.82
C SER A 75 4.60 18.02 -0.47
N PRO A 76 5.47 18.22 0.54
CA PRO A 76 5.32 17.63 1.86
C PRO A 76 4.03 18.07 2.57
N ARG A 77 3.35 19.13 2.08
CA ARG A 77 2.06 19.61 2.58
C ARG A 77 0.84 18.96 1.92
N ARG A 78 1.00 18.21 0.83
CA ARG A 78 -0.14 17.65 0.07
C ARG A 78 -0.36 16.17 0.34
N PHE A 79 0.56 15.48 0.97
CA PHE A 79 0.37 14.08 1.34
C PHE A 79 -0.30 13.89 2.69
N PRO A 80 -1.09 12.85 2.83
CA PRO A 80 -2.20 12.77 3.76
C PRO A 80 -1.79 12.26 5.14
N SER A 81 -0.83 12.88 5.81
CA SER A 81 -0.72 12.71 7.27
C SER A 81 -2.04 13.07 7.98
N ILE A 82 -2.83 13.97 7.39
CA ILE A 82 -4.17 14.33 7.86
C ILE A 82 -5.17 13.18 7.60
N HIS A 83 -5.13 12.51 6.44
CA HIS A 83 -6.11 11.49 6.08
C HIS A 83 -5.92 10.18 6.85
N VAL A 84 -4.69 9.77 7.10
CA VAL A 84 -4.40 8.56 7.91
C VAL A 84 -4.79 8.79 9.38
N ASN A 85 -4.69 10.01 9.91
CA ASN A 85 -5.01 10.32 11.30
C ASN A 85 -6.51 10.56 11.56
N LEU A 86 -7.32 10.94 10.57
CA LEU A 86 -8.77 11.14 10.75
C LEU A 86 -9.59 9.84 10.70
N LEU A 87 -9.09 8.82 10.00
CA LEU A 87 -9.76 7.54 9.84
C LEU A 87 -9.97 6.73 11.14
N PRO A 88 -9.01 6.69 12.11
CA PRO A 88 -9.20 5.93 13.34
C PRO A 88 -10.35 6.43 14.19
N THR A 89 -10.82 7.67 13.98
CA THR A 89 -11.82 8.29 14.86
C THR A 89 -13.25 7.81 14.62
N LEU A 90 -13.58 7.32 13.43
CA LEU A 90 -14.93 6.81 13.12
C LEU A 90 -15.08 5.28 13.18
N GLY A 91 -13.98 4.55 13.07
CA GLY A 91 -14.01 3.10 13.29
C GLY A 91 -14.69 2.73 14.60
N PRO A 92 -14.36 3.36 15.75
CA PRO A 92 -15.01 3.15 17.02
C PRO A 92 -16.52 3.42 17.00
N LEU A 93 -16.99 4.45 16.28
CA LEU A 93 -18.43 4.74 16.18
C LEU A 93 -19.19 3.69 15.39
N GLY A 94 -18.60 3.13 14.32
CA GLY A 94 -19.18 2.03 13.56
C GLY A 94 -19.30 0.74 14.39
N VAL A 95 -18.24 0.39 15.09
CA VAL A 95 -18.22 -0.74 16.03
C VAL A 95 -19.22 -0.51 17.15
N LEU A 96 -19.27 0.69 17.72
CA LEU A 96 -20.20 1.06 18.76
C LEU A 96 -21.67 0.93 18.29
N ALA A 97 -21.99 1.41 17.08
CA ALA A 97 -23.32 1.26 16.49
C ALA A 97 -23.71 -0.21 16.30
N LEU A 98 -22.77 -1.04 15.84
CA LEU A 98 -22.96 -2.48 15.70
C LEU A 98 -23.21 -3.14 17.07
N LEU A 99 -22.41 -2.83 18.08
CA LEU A 99 -22.58 -3.33 19.45
C LEU A 99 -23.93 -2.91 20.05
N LEU A 100 -24.34 -1.64 19.89
CA LEU A 100 -25.66 -1.17 20.33
C LEU A 100 -26.79 -1.92 19.62
N ARG A 101 -26.65 -2.19 18.32
CA ARG A 101 -27.62 -2.98 17.56
C ARG A 101 -27.69 -4.42 18.06
N LEU A 102 -26.55 -5.03 18.36
CA LEU A 102 -26.46 -6.35 18.98
C LEU A 102 -27.14 -6.37 20.35
N CYS A 103 -26.95 -5.33 21.17
CA CYS A 103 -27.59 -5.16 22.48
C CYS A 103 -29.04 -4.67 22.39
N ARG A 104 -29.60 -4.51 21.19
CA ARG A 104 -30.98 -4.03 20.94
C ARG A 104 -31.29 -2.66 21.56
N GLN A 105 -30.26 -1.82 21.65
CA GLN A 105 -30.44 -0.43 22.10
C GLN A 105 -30.94 0.45 20.94
N PRO A 106 -31.64 1.56 21.21
CA PRO A 106 -32.04 2.51 20.18
C PRO A 106 -30.80 3.19 19.56
N LEU A 107 -30.83 3.33 18.24
CA LEU A 107 -29.70 3.90 17.46
C LEU A 107 -29.99 5.37 17.14
N HIS A 108 -30.16 6.21 18.17
CA HIS A 108 -30.32 7.64 17.94
C HIS A 108 -28.97 8.33 17.90
N LEU A 109 -28.48 8.59 16.66
CA LEU A 109 -27.21 9.25 16.45
C LEU A 109 -27.33 10.75 16.75
N HIS A 110 -26.41 11.29 17.57
CA HIS A 110 -26.37 12.70 17.89
C HIS A 110 -26.09 13.56 16.64
N SER A 111 -26.64 14.77 16.57
CA SER A 111 -26.51 15.66 15.41
C SER A 111 -25.05 15.97 15.07
N LEU A 112 -24.19 16.10 16.06
CA LEU A 112 -22.73 16.26 15.86
C LEU A 112 -22.12 15.09 15.10
N HIS A 113 -22.46 13.85 15.48
CA HIS A 113 -21.96 12.65 14.80
C HIS A 113 -22.49 12.54 13.36
N LYS A 114 -23.72 13.00 13.10
CA LYS A 114 -24.29 13.08 11.73
C LYS A 114 -23.49 14.03 10.85
N VAL A 115 -23.15 15.21 11.36
CA VAL A 115 -22.33 16.20 10.64
C VAL A 115 -20.92 15.66 10.39
N LEU A 116 -20.27 15.09 11.41
CA LEU A 116 -18.96 14.47 11.28
C LEU A 116 -18.96 13.34 10.24
N LEU A 117 -19.98 12.49 10.26
CA LEU A 117 -20.16 11.41 9.30
C LEU A 117 -20.22 11.92 7.86
N LEU A 118 -21.03 12.94 7.61
CA LEU A 118 -21.15 13.56 6.28
C LEU A 118 -19.84 14.22 5.83
N LEU A 119 -19.15 14.91 6.73
CA LEU A 119 -17.84 15.52 6.44
C LEU A 119 -16.81 14.47 6.05
N ILE A 120 -16.78 13.33 6.74
CA ILE A 120 -15.81 12.26 6.44
C ILE A 120 -16.19 11.53 5.16
N MET A 121 -17.47 11.29 4.89
CA MET A 121 -17.89 10.78 3.60
C MET A 121 -17.44 11.70 2.45
N LEU A 122 -17.58 13.00 2.60
CA LEU A 122 -17.10 14.00 1.63
C LEU A 122 -15.57 13.96 1.47
N LEU A 123 -14.83 13.87 2.57
CA LEU A 123 -13.37 13.79 2.55
C LEU A 123 -12.87 12.49 1.88
N VAL A 124 -13.51 11.35 2.19
CA VAL A 124 -13.17 10.07 1.54
C VAL A 124 -13.49 10.12 0.05
N ALA A 125 -14.66 10.65 -0.32
CA ALA A 125 -15.03 10.79 -1.74
C ALA A 125 -14.07 11.74 -2.48
N ALA A 126 -13.74 12.89 -1.91
CA ALA A 126 -12.76 13.82 -2.47
C ALA A 126 -11.36 13.18 -2.57
N GLY A 127 -10.97 12.39 -1.58
CA GLY A 127 -9.71 11.64 -1.58
C GLY A 127 -9.67 10.60 -2.69
N LEU A 128 -10.74 9.84 -2.90
CA LEU A 128 -10.84 8.85 -3.99
C LEU A 128 -10.76 9.52 -5.38
N VAL A 129 -11.47 10.62 -5.56
CA VAL A 129 -11.41 11.42 -6.82
C VAL A 129 -10.01 12.02 -7.01
N GLY A 130 -9.39 12.52 -5.93
CA GLY A 130 -8.02 13.03 -6.00
C GLY A 130 -6.98 11.97 -6.36
N LEU A 131 -7.14 10.74 -5.84
CA LEU A 131 -6.30 9.60 -6.21
C LEU A 131 -6.51 9.21 -7.69
N ASP A 132 -7.75 9.17 -8.15
CA ASP A 132 -8.07 8.81 -9.52
C ASP A 132 -7.48 9.82 -10.54
N ILE A 133 -7.56 11.12 -10.24
CA ILE A 133 -7.04 12.18 -11.12
C ILE A 133 -5.51 12.22 -11.11
N GLN A 134 -4.88 12.01 -9.96
CA GLN A 134 -3.45 12.26 -9.76
C GLN A 134 -2.60 11.00 -9.93
N TRP A 135 -3.21 9.79 -9.81
CA TRP A 135 -2.48 8.53 -9.70
C TRP A 135 -3.23 7.36 -10.35
N GLU A 136 -3.47 7.45 -11.64
CA GLU A 136 -4.08 6.37 -12.41
C GLU A 136 -3.32 5.03 -12.22
N GLN A 137 -2.00 5.08 -12.05
CA GLN A 137 -1.14 3.90 -11.83
C GLN A 137 -1.38 3.22 -10.47
N GLU A 138 -1.95 3.90 -9.49
CA GLU A 138 -2.13 3.36 -8.14
C GLU A 138 -3.22 2.28 -8.04
N TRP A 139 -4.17 2.28 -8.97
CA TRP A 139 -5.13 1.18 -9.08
C TRP A 139 -4.46 -0.14 -9.45
N HIS A 140 -3.38 -0.11 -10.22
CA HIS A 140 -2.56 -1.29 -10.52
C HIS A 140 -1.84 -1.80 -9.26
N SER A 141 -1.31 -0.90 -8.43
CA SER A 141 -0.71 -1.26 -7.13
C SER A 141 -1.72 -1.97 -6.21
N LEU A 142 -2.97 -1.49 -6.18
CA LEU A 142 -4.04 -2.13 -5.43
C LEU A 142 -4.33 -3.54 -5.94
N ARG A 143 -4.39 -3.73 -7.27
CA ARG A 143 -4.59 -5.06 -7.87
C ARG A 143 -3.46 -6.02 -7.53
N VAL A 144 -2.21 -5.55 -7.60
CA VAL A 144 -1.03 -6.33 -7.18
C VAL A 144 -1.12 -6.72 -5.71
N SER A 145 -1.51 -5.78 -4.84
CA SER A 145 -1.63 -6.06 -3.40
C SER A 145 -2.72 -7.08 -3.08
N LEU A 146 -3.83 -7.07 -3.81
CA LEU A 146 -4.90 -8.05 -3.63
C LEU A 146 -4.45 -9.47 -3.98
N GLN A 147 -3.51 -9.65 -4.92
CA GLN A 147 -2.93 -10.98 -5.18
C GLN A 147 -2.17 -11.55 -3.98
N ALA A 148 -1.55 -10.68 -3.16
CA ALA A 148 -0.88 -11.09 -1.93
C ALA A 148 -1.85 -11.33 -0.76
N THR A 149 -2.85 -10.47 -0.60
CA THR A 149 -3.65 -10.37 0.63
C THR A 149 -5.01 -11.05 0.56
N ALA A 150 -5.52 -11.35 -0.63
CA ALA A 150 -6.87 -11.92 -0.81
C ALA A 150 -7.17 -13.15 0.06
N PRO A 151 -6.27 -14.13 0.25
CA PRO A 151 -6.51 -15.28 1.10
C PRO A 151 -6.84 -14.91 2.55
N PHE A 152 -6.21 -13.84 3.07
CA PHE A 152 -6.36 -13.37 4.44
C PHE A 152 -7.53 -12.40 4.60
N LEU A 153 -7.77 -11.54 3.61
CA LEU A 153 -8.93 -10.63 3.57
C LEU A 153 -10.25 -11.41 3.58
N HIS A 154 -10.28 -12.57 2.94
CA HIS A 154 -11.43 -13.47 2.97
C HIS A 154 -11.83 -13.87 4.40
N ILE A 155 -10.87 -14.22 5.26
CA ILE A 155 -11.14 -14.60 6.66
C ILE A 155 -11.81 -13.43 7.40
N GLY A 156 -11.27 -12.21 7.23
CA GLY A 156 -11.85 -11.01 7.83
C GLY A 156 -13.24 -10.69 7.30
N ALA A 157 -13.47 -10.84 6.00
CA ALA A 157 -14.75 -10.62 5.36
C ALA A 157 -15.82 -11.66 5.83
N ALA A 158 -15.44 -12.94 5.93
CA ALA A 158 -16.30 -14.01 6.44
C ALA A 158 -16.67 -13.78 7.92
N ALA A 159 -15.72 -13.34 8.74
CA ALA A 159 -15.99 -12.96 10.13
C ALA A 159 -16.95 -11.76 10.21
N GLY A 160 -16.72 -10.71 9.41
CA GLY A 160 -17.58 -9.53 9.36
C GLY A 160 -19.01 -9.84 8.97
N ILE A 161 -19.23 -10.62 7.90
CA ILE A 161 -20.59 -11.01 7.48
C ILE A 161 -21.27 -11.92 8.49
N THR A 162 -20.51 -12.75 9.20
CA THR A 162 -21.03 -13.60 10.29
C THR A 162 -21.55 -12.75 11.45
N LEU A 163 -20.84 -11.71 11.85
CA LEU A 163 -21.29 -10.75 12.85
C LEU A 163 -22.54 -9.99 12.41
N LEU A 164 -22.64 -9.61 11.14
CA LEU A 164 -23.79 -8.96 10.55
C LEU A 164 -25.04 -9.86 10.48
N ALA A 165 -24.88 -11.17 10.55
CA ALA A 165 -26.02 -12.09 10.56
C ALA A 165 -27.00 -11.83 11.71
N TRP A 166 -26.51 -11.38 12.86
CA TRP A 166 -27.36 -11.11 14.02
C TRP A 166 -28.41 -10.02 13.77
N PRO A 167 -28.06 -8.79 13.38
CA PRO A 167 -29.03 -7.75 13.05
C PRO A 167 -29.89 -8.10 11.82
N VAL A 168 -29.34 -8.82 10.85
CA VAL A 168 -30.10 -9.27 9.68
C VAL A 168 -31.18 -10.28 10.08
N ALA A 169 -30.84 -11.28 10.88
CA ALA A 169 -31.80 -12.27 11.39
C ALA A 169 -32.88 -11.62 12.28
N ASP A 170 -32.52 -10.67 13.16
CA ASP A 170 -33.50 -9.92 13.96
C ASP A 170 -34.48 -9.16 13.06
N THR A 171 -33.99 -8.48 12.04
CA THR A 171 -34.77 -7.75 11.04
C THR A 171 -35.68 -8.71 10.26
N PHE A 172 -35.13 -9.84 9.78
CA PHE A 172 -35.87 -10.86 9.06
C PHE A 172 -37.09 -11.39 9.83
N TYR A 173 -36.96 -11.67 11.12
CA TYR A 173 -38.09 -12.18 11.92
C TYR A 173 -39.09 -11.09 12.32
N ARG A 174 -38.76 -9.80 12.19
CA ARG A 174 -39.67 -8.67 12.43
C ARG A 174 -40.47 -8.26 11.19
N ILE A 175 -39.99 -8.54 10.01
CA ILE A 175 -40.71 -8.22 8.77
C ILE A 175 -41.89 -9.14 8.62
N HIS A 176 -43.11 -8.58 8.47
CA HIS A 176 -44.36 -9.33 8.30
C HIS A 176 -44.69 -9.60 6.82
N ARG A 177 -44.31 -8.67 5.91
CA ARG A 177 -44.55 -8.78 4.48
C ARG A 177 -43.57 -9.77 3.83
N ARG A 178 -44.11 -10.67 2.97
CA ARG A 178 -43.28 -11.73 2.32
C ARG A 178 -42.22 -11.17 1.37
N GLY A 179 -42.60 -10.20 0.53
CA GLY A 179 -41.68 -9.64 -0.49
C GLY A 179 -40.39 -9.06 0.09
N PRO A 180 -40.44 -8.06 0.99
CA PRO A 180 -39.23 -7.52 1.62
C PRO A 180 -38.43 -8.54 2.42
N LYS A 181 -39.09 -9.57 2.96
CA LYS A 181 -38.44 -10.65 3.71
C LYS A 181 -37.58 -11.53 2.79
N ILE A 182 -38.12 -11.91 1.65
CA ILE A 182 -37.40 -12.70 0.62
C ILE A 182 -36.25 -11.87 0.07
N LEU A 183 -36.48 -10.59 -0.27
CA LEU A 183 -35.44 -9.69 -0.79
C LEU A 183 -34.28 -9.56 0.17
N LEU A 184 -34.55 -9.39 1.48
CA LEU A 184 -33.49 -9.31 2.50
C LEU A 184 -32.61 -10.58 2.54
N LEU A 185 -33.24 -11.76 2.43
CA LEU A 185 -32.50 -13.02 2.40
C LEU A 185 -31.66 -13.16 1.14
N LEU A 186 -32.24 -12.85 -0.03
CA LEU A 186 -31.53 -12.94 -1.30
C LEU A 186 -30.31 -12.01 -1.33
N LEU A 187 -30.48 -10.77 -0.87
CA LEU A 187 -29.37 -9.82 -0.78
C LEU A 187 -28.30 -10.29 0.21
N PHE A 188 -28.70 -10.72 1.41
CA PHE A 188 -27.74 -11.15 2.42
C PHE A 188 -26.97 -12.40 1.99
N PHE A 189 -27.66 -13.46 1.55
CA PHE A 189 -27.00 -14.68 1.09
C PHE A 189 -26.27 -14.51 -0.23
N GLY A 190 -26.71 -13.58 -1.10
CA GLY A 190 -25.96 -13.17 -2.29
C GLY A 190 -24.59 -12.58 -1.92
N VAL A 191 -24.56 -11.69 -0.92
CA VAL A 191 -23.30 -11.13 -0.42
C VAL A 191 -22.42 -12.21 0.24
N VAL A 192 -23.01 -13.11 1.04
CA VAL A 192 -22.29 -14.26 1.63
C VAL A 192 -21.63 -15.10 0.53
N LEU A 193 -22.37 -15.43 -0.52
CA LEU A 193 -21.88 -16.23 -1.63
C LEU A 193 -20.72 -15.52 -2.35
N VAL A 194 -20.87 -14.24 -2.62
CA VAL A 194 -19.79 -13.43 -3.24
C VAL A 194 -18.53 -13.46 -2.37
N ILE A 195 -18.65 -13.23 -1.06
CA ILE A 195 -17.51 -13.27 -0.12
C ILE A 195 -16.84 -14.65 -0.13
N TYR A 196 -17.62 -15.74 -0.14
CA TYR A 196 -17.07 -17.09 -0.12
C TYR A 196 -16.37 -17.48 -1.43
N LEU A 197 -16.89 -17.01 -2.55
CA LEU A 197 -16.34 -17.35 -3.88
C LEU A 197 -15.24 -16.37 -4.36
N ALA A 198 -15.20 -15.14 -3.85
CA ALA A 198 -14.22 -14.14 -4.28
C ALA A 198 -12.76 -14.63 -4.28
N PRO A 199 -12.28 -15.40 -3.26
CA PRO A 199 -10.92 -15.92 -3.26
C PRO A 199 -10.60 -16.87 -4.42
N LEU A 200 -11.61 -17.54 -4.98
CA LEU A 200 -11.43 -18.44 -6.11
C LEU A 200 -11.23 -17.68 -7.43
N CYS A 201 -11.61 -16.39 -7.47
CA CYS A 201 -11.43 -15.50 -8.62
C CYS A 201 -10.10 -14.73 -8.59
N ILE A 202 -9.37 -14.77 -7.46
CA ILE A 202 -8.11 -14.04 -7.28
C ILE A 202 -6.98 -15.07 -7.17
N SER A 203 -6.19 -15.20 -8.24
CA SER A 203 -5.00 -16.05 -8.22
C SER A 203 -3.86 -15.35 -7.48
N SER A 204 -3.31 -16.03 -6.45
CA SER A 204 -2.09 -15.59 -5.78
C SER A 204 -0.91 -16.45 -6.25
N PRO A 205 0.19 -15.85 -6.74
CA PRO A 205 1.37 -16.60 -7.13
C PRO A 205 2.04 -17.32 -5.96
N CYS A 206 1.80 -16.89 -4.70
CA CYS A 206 2.35 -17.51 -3.50
C CYS A 206 1.57 -18.73 -2.98
N ILE A 207 0.52 -19.15 -3.67
CA ILE A 207 -0.16 -20.43 -3.38
C ILE A 207 0.52 -21.51 -4.21
N MET A 208 1.61 -22.06 -3.68
CA MET A 208 2.42 -23.08 -4.35
C MET A 208 3.11 -24.00 -3.34
N GLU A 209 3.61 -25.15 -3.83
CA GLU A 209 4.46 -26.00 -3.00
C GLU A 209 5.83 -25.33 -2.77
N PRO A 210 6.45 -25.48 -1.59
CA PRO A 210 7.78 -24.92 -1.32
C PRO A 210 8.87 -25.41 -2.28
N SER A 211 8.71 -26.60 -2.85
CA SER A 211 9.59 -27.15 -3.88
C SER A 211 9.56 -26.38 -5.20
N ASP A 212 8.44 -25.72 -5.49
CA ASP A 212 8.20 -24.98 -6.73
C ASP A 212 8.59 -23.52 -6.62
N LEU A 213 9.05 -23.09 -5.42
CA LEU A 213 9.44 -21.71 -5.16
C LEU A 213 10.63 -21.34 -6.05
N PRO A 214 10.50 -20.28 -6.88
CA PRO A 214 11.61 -19.78 -7.68
C PRO A 214 12.81 -19.34 -6.82
N PRO A 215 13.99 -19.19 -7.41
CA PRO A 215 15.14 -18.60 -6.74
C PRO A 215 14.79 -17.22 -6.16
N LYS A 216 15.42 -16.85 -5.05
CA LYS A 216 15.23 -15.52 -4.44
C LYS A 216 15.66 -14.44 -5.44
N PRO A 217 14.82 -13.40 -5.68
CA PRO A 217 15.18 -12.31 -6.56
C PRO A 217 16.46 -11.60 -6.13
N GLY A 218 17.30 -11.25 -7.10
CA GLY A 218 18.45 -10.39 -6.88
C GLY A 218 18.02 -8.99 -6.45
N LEU A 219 18.85 -8.30 -5.67
CA LEU A 219 18.55 -6.96 -5.19
C LEU A 219 19.37 -5.91 -5.93
N VAL A 220 18.69 -4.99 -6.60
CA VAL A 220 19.25 -3.81 -7.26
C VAL A 220 19.07 -2.62 -6.32
N GLY A 221 20.17 -1.92 -5.99
CA GLY A 221 20.10 -0.74 -5.14
C GLY A 221 19.55 0.46 -5.91
N HIS A 222 18.33 0.91 -5.62
CA HIS A 222 17.77 2.14 -6.19
C HIS A 222 18.57 3.34 -5.70
N ARG A 223 19.23 4.06 -6.61
CA ARG A 223 20.08 5.22 -6.27
C ARG A 223 21.11 4.92 -5.16
N GLY A 224 21.65 3.71 -5.13
CA GLY A 224 22.58 3.26 -4.09
C GLY A 224 21.91 2.75 -2.80
N ALA A 225 20.61 2.43 -2.79
CA ALA A 225 19.86 1.96 -1.63
C ALA A 225 19.93 2.92 -0.41
N PRO A 226 19.39 4.13 -0.53
CA PRO A 226 19.60 5.22 0.44
C PRO A 226 18.96 5.00 1.82
N MET A 227 18.09 4.01 2.02
CA MET A 227 17.55 3.69 3.34
C MET A 227 18.58 3.06 4.28
N VAL A 228 19.71 2.61 3.74
CA VAL A 228 20.79 1.97 4.50
C VAL A 228 21.95 2.94 4.78
N SER A 229 22.18 3.91 3.89
CA SER A 229 23.23 4.91 4.03
C SER A 229 22.89 6.17 3.25
N VAL A 230 23.53 7.28 3.59
CA VAL A 230 23.45 8.51 2.81
C VAL A 230 24.07 8.26 1.45
N GLY A 231 23.28 8.40 0.41
CA GLY A 231 23.60 8.31 -1.01
C GLY A 231 24.93 7.64 -1.37
N GLN A 232 24.90 6.75 -2.30
CA GLN A 232 26.04 6.32 -3.12
C GLN A 232 27.34 5.85 -2.42
N ASN A 233 27.28 5.47 -1.15
CA ASN A 233 28.42 4.86 -0.48
C ASN A 233 28.56 3.40 -0.94
N ALA A 234 29.27 3.17 -2.05
CA ALA A 234 29.44 1.86 -2.69
C ALA A 234 29.97 0.80 -1.70
N GLY A 235 30.79 1.19 -0.72
CA GLY A 235 31.29 0.27 0.30
C GLY A 235 30.21 -0.39 1.16
N ARG A 236 29.08 0.30 1.42
CA ARG A 236 27.94 -0.27 2.17
C ARG A 236 26.96 -0.99 1.27
N VAL A 237 26.71 -0.47 0.07
CA VAL A 237 25.89 -1.15 -0.95
C VAL A 237 26.42 -2.55 -1.21
N ARG A 238 27.74 -2.74 -1.25
CA ARG A 238 28.38 -4.05 -1.42
C ARG A 238 27.98 -5.08 -0.38
N LYS A 239 27.86 -4.71 0.90
CA LYS A 239 27.51 -5.68 1.95
C LYS A 239 26.10 -6.22 1.83
N VAL A 240 25.22 -5.52 1.14
CA VAL A 240 23.78 -5.77 1.19
C VAL A 240 23.16 -6.04 -0.19
N CYS A 241 23.64 -5.38 -1.25
CA CYS A 241 23.14 -5.56 -2.62
C CYS A 241 24.19 -6.24 -3.53
N SER A 242 24.96 -7.15 -3.02
CA SER A 242 26.22 -7.66 -3.58
C SER A 242 26.14 -8.48 -4.88
N ALA A 243 24.98 -8.71 -5.46
CA ALA A 243 24.84 -9.58 -6.63
C ALA A 243 24.30 -8.90 -7.90
N TRP A 244 23.74 -7.68 -7.80
CA TRP A 244 23.02 -7.01 -8.88
C TRP A 244 23.41 -5.54 -9.00
N PRO A 245 23.19 -4.90 -10.17
CA PRO A 245 23.60 -3.53 -10.42
C PRO A 245 22.96 -2.53 -9.45
N SER A 246 23.66 -1.43 -9.20
CA SER A 246 23.07 -0.25 -8.57
C SER A 246 22.49 0.63 -9.67
N ASP A 247 21.23 1.08 -9.51
CA ASP A 247 20.61 2.07 -10.38
C ASP A 247 21.29 3.42 -10.16
N THR A 248 21.80 4.00 -11.26
CA THR A 248 22.69 5.15 -11.21
C THR A 248 22.17 6.26 -12.12
N PRO A 249 21.47 7.25 -11.57
CA PRO A 249 21.08 8.45 -12.32
C PRO A 249 22.30 9.32 -12.59
N CYS A 250 22.55 9.60 -13.85
CA CYS A 250 23.70 10.37 -14.31
C CYS A 250 23.26 11.60 -15.12
N ALA A 251 23.76 12.77 -14.75
CA ALA A 251 23.61 14.04 -15.45
C ALA A 251 24.95 14.55 -15.95
N LEU A 252 24.95 15.58 -16.80
CA LEU A 252 26.17 16.17 -17.38
C LEU A 252 26.28 17.63 -16.94
N SER A 253 27.43 18.03 -16.40
CA SER A 253 27.73 19.42 -16.03
C SER A 253 27.91 20.33 -17.26
N SER A 254 27.82 21.66 -17.08
CA SER A 254 27.97 22.64 -18.18
C SER A 254 29.30 22.53 -18.92
N ASP A 255 30.34 22.03 -18.27
CA ASP A 255 31.68 21.78 -18.83
C ASP A 255 31.91 20.32 -19.26
N GLY A 256 30.82 19.49 -19.30
CA GLY A 256 30.85 18.16 -19.91
C GLY A 256 31.31 17.03 -18.99
N VAL A 257 31.38 17.23 -17.67
CA VAL A 257 31.72 16.17 -16.71
C VAL A 257 30.47 15.43 -16.29
N PRO A 258 30.38 14.08 -16.47
CA PRO A 258 29.28 13.28 -15.97
C PRO A 258 29.32 13.18 -14.44
N PHE A 259 28.20 13.44 -13.80
CA PHE A 259 28.04 13.39 -12.34
C PHE A 259 26.71 12.73 -11.93
N LEU A 260 26.63 12.33 -10.68
CA LEU A 260 25.47 11.58 -10.19
C LEU A 260 24.41 12.52 -9.64
N MET A 261 23.32 12.64 -10.37
CA MET A 261 22.15 13.43 -9.98
C MET A 261 20.91 12.89 -10.66
N HIS A 262 19.88 12.64 -9.86
CA HIS A 262 18.59 12.19 -10.38
C HIS A 262 17.69 13.36 -10.78
N ASP A 263 17.69 14.42 -9.96
CA ASP A 263 16.76 15.53 -10.08
C ASP A 263 17.23 16.55 -11.11
N GLU A 264 16.30 17.21 -11.77
CA GLU A 264 16.60 18.32 -12.66
C GLU A 264 17.23 19.51 -11.92
N HIS A 265 16.86 19.70 -10.63
CA HIS A 265 17.32 20.77 -9.78
C HIS A 265 18.11 20.27 -8.57
N LEU A 266 19.06 21.05 -8.11
CA LEU A 266 19.94 20.72 -6.98
C LEU A 266 19.30 21.00 -5.61
N SER A 267 18.17 21.72 -5.56
CA SER A 267 17.59 22.30 -4.34
C SER A 267 17.12 21.25 -3.33
N ARG A 268 16.71 20.07 -3.77
CA ARG A 268 16.20 19.02 -2.87
C ARG A 268 17.31 18.31 -2.10
N THR A 269 18.42 18.03 -2.75
CA THR A 269 19.46 17.11 -2.27
C THR A 269 20.79 17.78 -1.98
N THR A 270 20.89 19.10 -2.15
CA THR A 270 22.11 19.86 -1.86
C THR A 270 21.82 21.16 -1.11
N ASN A 271 22.89 21.79 -0.63
CA ASN A 271 22.83 23.13 -0.03
C ASN A 271 22.96 24.27 -1.06
N VAL A 272 22.50 24.06 -2.31
CA VAL A 272 22.59 25.05 -3.39
C VAL A 272 21.97 26.40 -3.00
N ALA A 273 20.89 26.40 -2.22
CA ALA A 273 20.24 27.61 -1.73
C ALA A 273 21.17 28.49 -0.88
N SER A 274 22.12 27.89 -0.16
CA SER A 274 23.10 28.62 0.65
C SER A 274 24.33 29.04 -0.14
N VAL A 275 24.77 28.21 -1.09
CA VAL A 275 26.03 28.46 -1.86
C VAL A 275 25.77 29.32 -3.10
N PHE A 276 24.62 29.12 -3.78
CA PHE A 276 24.21 29.82 -5.00
C PHE A 276 22.74 30.30 -4.91
N PRO A 277 22.41 31.25 -4.04
CA PRO A 277 21.04 31.65 -3.75
C PRO A 277 20.26 32.21 -4.95
N THR A 278 20.95 32.76 -5.95
CA THR A 278 20.34 33.29 -7.18
C THR A 278 20.05 32.21 -8.22
N ARG A 279 20.53 30.98 -8.02
CA ARG A 279 20.45 29.86 -8.98
C ARG A 279 19.73 28.63 -8.39
N ILE A 280 18.87 28.80 -7.39
CA ILE A 280 18.18 27.70 -6.70
C ILE A 280 17.32 26.87 -7.67
N THR A 281 16.72 27.52 -8.66
CA THR A 281 15.85 26.92 -9.68
C THR A 281 16.57 26.62 -11.00
N ALA A 282 17.90 26.80 -11.06
CA ALA A 282 18.67 26.46 -12.24
C ALA A 282 18.74 24.94 -12.40
N HIS A 283 18.79 24.48 -13.64
CA HIS A 283 18.98 23.06 -13.94
C HIS A 283 20.33 22.58 -13.42
N SER A 284 20.41 21.35 -12.93
CA SER A 284 21.65 20.77 -12.40
C SER A 284 22.79 20.77 -13.40
N SER A 285 22.48 20.63 -14.69
CA SER A 285 23.44 20.70 -15.79
C SER A 285 23.94 22.11 -16.14
N ASP A 286 23.33 23.17 -15.60
CA ASP A 286 23.80 24.54 -15.81
C ASP A 286 25.03 24.88 -14.97
N PHE A 287 25.39 24.04 -14.01
CA PHE A 287 26.55 24.22 -13.13
C PHE A 287 27.78 23.54 -13.71
N SER A 288 28.93 24.21 -13.59
CA SER A 288 30.22 23.59 -13.89
C SER A 288 30.60 22.56 -12.81
N TRP A 289 31.49 21.64 -13.17
CA TRP A 289 31.99 20.65 -12.22
C TRP A 289 32.66 21.30 -10.98
N ALA A 290 33.40 22.38 -11.20
CA ALA A 290 34.02 23.14 -10.12
C ALA A 290 32.99 23.76 -9.14
N GLU A 291 31.82 24.17 -9.62
CA GLU A 291 30.72 24.66 -8.78
C GLU A 291 30.03 23.52 -8.05
N LEU A 292 29.78 22.37 -8.72
CA LEU A 292 29.13 21.19 -8.14
C LEU A 292 29.92 20.62 -6.96
N LYS A 293 31.26 20.59 -7.07
CA LYS A 293 32.15 20.14 -5.97
C LYS A 293 32.06 20.98 -4.70
N ARG A 294 31.57 22.21 -4.78
CA ARG A 294 31.37 23.09 -3.60
C ARG A 294 30.11 22.78 -2.81
N LEU A 295 29.22 21.99 -3.38
CA LEU A 295 27.94 21.68 -2.76
C LEU A 295 28.08 20.51 -1.78
N ASN A 296 27.42 20.66 -0.63
CA ASN A 296 27.17 19.56 0.27
C ASN A 296 25.89 18.83 -0.15
N ALA A 297 26.01 17.53 -0.36
CA ALA A 297 24.92 16.67 -0.81
C ALA A 297 24.45 15.66 0.27
N GLY A 298 24.92 15.79 1.52
CA GLY A 298 24.60 14.83 2.59
C GLY A 298 23.80 15.40 3.75
N SER A 299 24.03 16.67 4.11
CA SER A 299 23.37 17.31 5.26
C SER A 299 21.84 17.30 5.17
N TRP A 300 21.27 17.49 3.98
CA TRP A 300 19.82 17.45 3.75
C TRP A 300 19.18 16.15 4.21
N PHE A 301 19.89 15.03 4.05
CA PHE A 301 19.40 13.70 4.45
C PHE A 301 19.23 13.59 5.96
N LEU A 302 20.18 14.13 6.71
CA LEU A 302 20.14 14.15 8.17
C LEU A 302 19.05 15.08 8.71
N GLU A 303 18.88 16.25 8.06
CA GLU A 303 17.87 17.25 8.44
C GLU A 303 16.45 16.80 8.12
N ARG A 304 16.22 16.33 6.90
CA ARG A 304 14.86 16.00 6.40
C ARG A 304 14.38 14.60 6.75
N ARG A 305 15.31 13.67 7.04
CA ARG A 305 15.02 12.26 7.32
C ARG A 305 13.97 11.69 6.36
N PRO A 306 14.29 11.58 5.06
CA PRO A 306 13.29 11.34 4.01
C PRO A 306 12.62 9.97 4.09
N PHE A 307 13.19 9.02 4.85
CA PHE A 307 12.64 7.67 5.00
C PHE A 307 11.97 7.49 6.35
N TRP A 308 10.65 7.49 6.34
CA TRP A 308 9.86 7.24 7.54
C TRP A 308 10.09 5.80 8.05
N GLY A 309 10.43 5.67 9.33
CA GLY A 309 10.72 4.38 9.97
C GLY A 309 12.16 3.88 9.79
N ALA A 310 13.01 4.54 8.99
CA ALA A 310 14.44 4.24 8.97
C ALA A 310 15.12 4.68 10.29
N LYS A 311 16.06 3.86 10.77
CA LYS A 311 16.84 4.22 11.96
C LYS A 311 17.72 5.44 11.65
N PRO A 312 17.80 6.44 12.54
CA PRO A 312 18.69 7.57 12.34
C PRO A 312 20.15 7.08 12.29
N LEU A 313 20.92 7.72 11.41
CA LEU A 313 22.36 7.50 11.37
C LEU A 313 23.00 8.00 12.67
N ALA A 314 24.00 7.30 13.17
CA ALA A 314 24.69 7.65 14.39
C ALA A 314 26.20 7.48 14.26
N GLY A 315 26.94 8.25 15.05
CA GLY A 315 28.39 8.13 15.18
C GLY A 315 29.15 8.43 13.87
N PRO A 316 30.04 7.52 13.44
CA PRO A 316 30.86 7.75 12.24
C PRO A 316 30.05 7.91 10.96
N ASP A 317 28.92 7.19 10.86
CA ASP A 317 28.04 7.23 9.69
C ASP A 317 27.37 8.59 9.50
N GLN A 318 27.00 9.25 10.60
CA GLN A 318 26.46 10.60 10.57
C GLN A 318 27.49 11.61 10.09
N LYS A 319 28.73 11.54 10.58
CA LYS A 319 29.82 12.44 10.16
C LYS A 319 30.20 12.24 8.70
N GLU A 320 30.19 11.01 8.23
CA GLU A 320 30.40 10.69 6.82
C GLU A 320 29.31 11.29 5.95
N ALA A 321 28.05 11.16 6.38
CA ALA A 321 26.90 11.75 5.72
C ALA A 321 26.98 13.28 5.63
N GLU A 322 27.36 13.95 6.73
CA GLU A 322 27.49 15.41 6.80
C GLU A 322 28.49 15.98 5.77
N ASN A 323 29.51 15.19 5.41
CA ASN A 323 30.59 15.62 4.53
C ASN A 323 30.45 15.16 3.07
N GLN A 324 29.34 14.54 2.68
CA GLN A 324 29.15 14.08 1.30
C GLN A 324 29.01 15.25 0.33
N THR A 325 29.70 15.15 -0.80
CA THR A 325 29.62 16.07 -1.94
C THR A 325 28.87 15.41 -3.10
N VAL A 326 28.61 16.15 -4.16
CA VAL A 326 28.09 15.59 -5.42
C VAL A 326 29.22 14.77 -6.06
N PRO A 327 29.04 13.45 -6.29
CA PRO A 327 30.10 12.60 -6.83
C PRO A 327 30.15 12.65 -8.35
N ALA A 328 31.36 12.54 -8.91
CA ALA A 328 31.55 12.31 -10.34
C ALA A 328 31.19 10.87 -10.70
N LEU A 329 30.82 10.66 -11.97
CA LEU A 329 30.62 9.30 -12.48
C LEU A 329 31.89 8.46 -12.41
N GLU A 330 33.05 9.04 -12.72
CA GLU A 330 34.35 8.35 -12.67
C GLU A 330 34.63 7.78 -11.26
N GLU A 331 34.40 8.56 -10.21
CA GLU A 331 34.58 8.13 -8.81
C GLU A 331 33.70 6.89 -8.47
N LEU A 332 32.44 6.89 -8.93
CA LEU A 332 31.57 5.73 -8.74
C LEU A 332 32.05 4.51 -9.52
N LEU A 333 32.50 4.71 -10.76
CA LEU A 333 32.99 3.62 -11.63
C LEU A 333 34.21 2.94 -11.03
N GLU A 334 35.17 3.70 -10.52
CA GLU A 334 36.35 3.18 -9.84
C GLU A 334 35.98 2.37 -8.60
N GLU A 335 35.09 2.90 -7.79
CA GLU A 335 34.61 2.22 -6.59
C GLU A 335 33.80 0.94 -6.92
N ALA A 336 32.94 0.99 -7.91
CA ALA A 336 32.19 -0.17 -8.38
C ALA A 336 33.11 -1.28 -8.92
N ALA A 337 34.13 -0.92 -9.68
CA ALA A 337 35.14 -1.86 -10.16
C ALA A 337 35.91 -2.51 -9.00
N ALA A 338 36.36 -1.72 -8.02
CA ALA A 338 37.08 -2.20 -6.84
C ALA A 338 36.22 -3.15 -5.99
N LEU A 339 34.91 -2.94 -5.97
CA LEU A 339 33.95 -3.72 -5.19
C LEU A 339 33.26 -4.85 -5.98
N ASN A 340 33.58 -5.00 -7.26
CA ASN A 340 32.94 -5.94 -8.19
C ASN A 340 31.40 -5.77 -8.24
N LEU A 341 30.95 -4.50 -8.30
CA LEU A 341 29.53 -4.14 -8.40
C LEU A 341 29.14 -3.80 -9.83
N SER A 342 28.03 -4.33 -10.28
CA SER A 342 27.44 -3.92 -11.56
C SER A 342 26.70 -2.58 -11.39
N ILE A 343 26.57 -1.84 -12.51
CA ILE A 343 25.93 -0.53 -12.56
C ILE A 343 24.85 -0.54 -13.62
N MET A 344 23.67 -0.03 -13.30
CA MET A 344 22.57 0.22 -14.24
C MET A 344 22.49 1.73 -14.49
N PHE A 345 22.66 2.14 -15.73
CA PHE A 345 22.63 3.56 -16.10
C PHE A 345 21.21 4.04 -16.35
N ASP A 346 20.84 5.15 -15.69
CA ASP A 346 19.67 5.99 -15.97
C ASP A 346 20.17 7.40 -16.32
N LEU A 347 20.26 7.73 -17.60
CA LEU A 347 20.80 9.01 -18.05
C LEU A 347 19.75 10.11 -18.00
N ARG A 348 20.14 11.26 -17.48
CA ARG A 348 19.35 12.49 -17.48
C ARG A 348 19.80 13.38 -18.64
N ARG A 349 18.87 13.61 -19.59
CA ARG A 349 19.13 14.49 -20.72
C ARG A 349 19.28 15.93 -20.23
N PRO A 350 20.36 16.66 -20.59
CA PRO A 350 20.47 18.06 -20.25
C PRO A 350 19.46 18.93 -21.02
N PRO A 351 19.22 20.20 -20.62
CA PRO A 351 18.29 21.08 -21.33
C PRO A 351 18.76 21.40 -22.75
N GLN A 352 17.82 21.78 -23.63
CA GLN A 352 18.09 21.97 -25.07
C GLN A 352 19.17 23.00 -25.40
N ASN A 353 19.36 23.99 -24.54
CA ASN A 353 20.41 25.02 -24.69
C ASN A 353 21.80 24.58 -24.18
N HIS A 354 21.91 23.37 -23.68
CA HIS A 354 23.19 22.85 -23.16
C HIS A 354 24.16 22.49 -24.27
N THR A 355 25.43 22.83 -24.10
CA THR A 355 26.51 22.60 -25.12
C THR A 355 26.58 21.14 -25.56
N TYR A 356 26.34 20.20 -24.67
CA TYR A 356 26.43 18.76 -24.93
C TYR A 356 25.06 18.08 -25.10
N TYR A 357 24.01 18.84 -25.43
CA TYR A 357 22.66 18.29 -25.57
C TYR A 357 22.57 17.09 -26.52
N ASP A 358 23.23 17.18 -27.68
CA ASP A 358 23.24 16.12 -28.70
C ASP A 358 24.31 15.04 -28.48
N THR A 359 25.26 15.28 -27.59
CA THR A 359 26.43 14.40 -27.39
C THR A 359 26.52 13.83 -25.97
N PHE A 360 25.54 14.08 -25.11
CA PHE A 360 25.60 13.68 -23.70
C PHE A 360 25.77 12.16 -23.51
N VAL A 361 25.13 11.34 -24.37
CA VAL A 361 25.30 9.88 -24.37
C VAL A 361 26.75 9.51 -24.66
N ILE A 362 27.36 10.15 -25.66
CA ILE A 362 28.75 9.86 -26.08
C ILE A 362 29.70 10.27 -24.97
N GLN A 363 29.52 11.46 -24.38
CA GLN A 363 30.38 11.95 -23.29
C GLN A 363 30.32 10.99 -22.07
N THR A 364 29.15 10.54 -21.72
CA THR A 364 28.99 9.55 -20.64
C THR A 364 29.63 8.22 -20.99
N LEU A 365 29.39 7.72 -22.20
CA LEU A 365 30.00 6.47 -22.68
C LEU A 365 31.53 6.50 -22.67
N GLU A 366 32.15 7.61 -23.11
CA GLU A 366 33.60 7.78 -23.08
C GLU A 366 34.16 7.72 -21.66
N THR A 367 33.49 8.36 -20.71
CA THR A 367 33.85 8.26 -19.28
C THR A 367 33.81 6.82 -18.80
N VAL A 368 32.76 6.06 -19.15
CA VAL A 368 32.61 4.64 -18.76
C VAL A 368 33.74 3.79 -19.40
N LEU A 369 34.06 4.00 -20.66
CA LEU A 369 35.11 3.25 -21.35
C LEU A 369 36.52 3.57 -20.81
N ASN A 370 36.74 4.81 -20.39
CA ASN A 370 38.04 5.27 -19.83
C ASN A 370 38.27 4.75 -18.41
N ALA A 371 37.19 4.57 -17.62
CA ALA A 371 37.26 4.08 -16.23
C ALA A 371 37.65 2.61 -16.10
N ARG A 372 37.91 1.88 -17.20
CA ARG A 372 38.36 0.48 -17.23
C ARG A 372 37.46 -0.51 -16.50
N VAL A 373 36.18 -0.17 -16.32
CA VAL A 373 35.15 -1.10 -15.77
C VAL A 373 34.86 -2.17 -16.81
N PRO A 374 34.81 -3.46 -16.43
CA PRO A 374 34.39 -4.51 -17.35
C PRO A 374 33.01 -4.22 -17.95
N GLN A 375 32.90 -4.23 -19.28
CA GLN A 375 31.64 -3.91 -19.96
C GLN A 375 30.49 -4.82 -19.49
N THR A 376 30.78 -6.08 -19.11
CA THR A 376 29.80 -7.04 -18.59
C THR A 376 29.16 -6.63 -17.25
N MET A 377 29.76 -5.67 -16.54
CA MET A 377 29.22 -5.10 -15.31
C MET A 377 28.31 -3.90 -15.55
N VAL A 378 28.22 -3.43 -16.80
CA VAL A 378 27.42 -2.25 -17.17
C VAL A 378 26.12 -2.71 -17.80
N PHE A 379 25.02 -2.25 -17.21
CA PHE A 379 23.66 -2.43 -17.69
C PHE A 379 23.17 -1.09 -18.25
N TRP A 380 22.95 -1.05 -19.56
CA TRP A 380 22.59 0.17 -20.28
C TRP A 380 21.08 0.25 -20.48
N LEU A 381 20.41 1.16 -19.77
CA LEU A 381 18.97 1.36 -19.85
C LEU A 381 18.54 2.41 -20.89
N PRO A 382 19.31 3.52 -21.13
CA PRO A 382 18.85 4.58 -22.03
C PRO A 382 18.57 4.10 -23.46
N ASP A 383 17.50 4.62 -24.05
CA ASP A 383 17.13 4.32 -25.45
C ASP A 383 17.87 5.22 -26.45
N GLU A 384 18.28 6.41 -26.00
CA GLU A 384 18.99 7.39 -26.82
C GLU A 384 20.33 6.84 -27.30
N ASP A 385 20.57 6.97 -28.61
CA ASP A 385 21.78 6.56 -29.30
C ASP A 385 22.25 5.12 -28.99
N ARG A 386 21.31 4.24 -28.59
CA ARG A 386 21.58 2.86 -28.18
C ARG A 386 22.39 2.06 -29.22
N ALA A 387 22.05 2.21 -30.50
CA ALA A 387 22.76 1.52 -31.58
C ALA A 387 24.25 1.90 -31.65
N ASN A 388 24.63 3.13 -31.33
CA ASN A 388 26.00 3.58 -31.25
C ASN A 388 26.70 3.01 -30.01
N VAL A 389 26.02 2.99 -28.87
CA VAL A 389 26.51 2.37 -27.64
C VAL A 389 26.79 0.88 -27.87
N GLN A 390 25.89 0.13 -28.48
CA GLN A 390 26.11 -1.28 -28.81
C GLN A 390 27.29 -1.53 -29.72
N ARG A 391 27.53 -0.64 -30.71
CA ARG A 391 28.71 -0.75 -31.61
C ARG A 391 30.00 -0.45 -30.89
N ARG A 392 30.04 0.56 -30.01
CA ARG A 392 31.26 1.01 -29.30
C ARG A 392 31.59 0.16 -28.06
N ALA A 393 30.58 -0.41 -27.44
CA ALA A 393 30.66 -1.19 -26.20
C ALA A 393 29.79 -2.46 -26.27
N PRO A 394 30.11 -3.42 -27.15
CA PRO A 394 29.31 -4.60 -27.41
C PRO A 394 29.17 -5.55 -26.20
N GLY A 395 30.04 -5.44 -25.20
CA GLY A 395 30.00 -6.22 -23.98
C GLY A 395 29.01 -5.70 -22.92
N MET A 396 28.47 -4.48 -23.12
CA MET A 396 27.47 -3.94 -22.20
C MET A 396 26.11 -4.65 -22.35
N ARG A 397 25.45 -4.92 -21.23
CA ARG A 397 24.13 -5.57 -21.20
C ARG A 397 23.05 -4.53 -21.46
N GLN A 398 22.22 -4.77 -22.48
CA GLN A 398 21.15 -3.86 -22.84
C GLN A 398 19.88 -4.18 -22.04
N ILE A 399 19.33 -3.18 -21.36
CA ILE A 399 18.08 -3.26 -20.62
C ILE A 399 17.03 -2.38 -21.29
N TYR A 400 15.77 -2.79 -21.22
CA TYR A 400 14.66 -2.10 -21.83
C TYR A 400 13.58 -1.75 -20.80
N GLY A 401 13.13 -0.50 -20.79
CA GLY A 401 12.13 0.01 -19.86
C GLY A 401 10.68 -0.26 -20.26
N HIS A 402 10.41 -0.95 -21.38
CA HIS A 402 9.07 -1.27 -21.85
C HIS A 402 9.08 -2.53 -22.74
N GLN A 403 7.97 -3.25 -22.78
CA GLN A 403 7.83 -4.47 -23.57
C GLN A 403 7.60 -4.25 -25.07
N GLY A 404 7.01 -3.14 -25.47
CA GLY A 404 6.57 -2.88 -26.84
C GLY A 404 7.47 -1.90 -27.60
N GLY A 405 7.61 -2.08 -28.89
CA GLY A 405 8.31 -1.20 -29.81
C GLY A 405 8.70 -1.97 -31.07
N ASN A 406 8.90 -1.24 -32.17
CA ASN A 406 9.38 -1.77 -33.44
C ASN A 406 10.86 -2.19 -33.27
N ARG A 407 11.12 -3.32 -32.58
CA ARG A 407 12.45 -3.80 -32.26
C ARG A 407 12.88 -4.86 -33.27
N THR A 408 14.05 -4.71 -33.79
CA THR A 408 14.73 -5.72 -34.61
C THR A 408 15.26 -6.88 -33.75
N GLU A 409 15.50 -6.65 -32.46
CA GLU A 409 16.07 -7.65 -31.53
C GLU A 409 15.14 -7.86 -30.32
N ARG A 410 15.08 -9.10 -29.85
CA ARG A 410 14.37 -9.44 -28.61
C ARG A 410 15.14 -8.94 -27.39
N PRO A 411 14.48 -8.29 -26.41
CA PRO A 411 15.17 -7.85 -25.20
C PRO A 411 15.64 -9.07 -24.39
N GLN A 412 16.87 -9.01 -23.87
CA GLN A 412 17.36 -10.02 -22.92
C GLN A 412 17.02 -9.62 -21.47
N PHE A 413 16.88 -8.32 -21.20
CA PHE A 413 16.59 -7.79 -19.88
C PHE A 413 15.50 -6.73 -19.96
N LEU A 414 14.50 -6.83 -19.08
CA LEU A 414 13.43 -5.85 -18.92
C LEU A 414 13.55 -5.19 -17.54
N ASN A 415 13.35 -3.87 -17.47
CA ASN A 415 13.26 -3.10 -16.24
C ASN A 415 11.93 -2.37 -16.23
N LEU A 416 10.95 -2.89 -15.47
CA LEU A 416 9.56 -2.44 -15.54
C LEU A 416 9.05 -2.04 -14.14
N PRO A 417 8.05 -1.15 -14.05
CA PRO A 417 7.40 -0.86 -12.79
C PRO A 417 6.69 -2.11 -12.25
N TYR A 418 6.71 -2.33 -10.94
CA TYR A 418 6.09 -3.51 -10.32
C TYR A 418 4.57 -3.56 -10.55
N GLN A 419 3.96 -2.42 -10.83
CA GLN A 419 2.54 -2.30 -11.17
C GLN A 419 2.17 -3.09 -12.43
N ASP A 420 3.14 -3.34 -13.31
CA ASP A 420 2.94 -4.10 -14.54
C ASP A 420 2.88 -5.62 -14.31
N LEU A 421 3.23 -6.11 -13.11
CA LEU A 421 3.21 -7.55 -12.81
C LEU A 421 1.95 -8.29 -13.29
N PRO A 422 0.72 -7.76 -13.14
CA PRO A 422 -0.48 -8.46 -13.60
C PRO A 422 -0.60 -8.61 -15.12
N LEU A 423 0.21 -7.88 -15.87
CA LEU A 423 0.27 -7.89 -17.33
C LEU A 423 1.38 -8.78 -17.87
N LEU A 424 2.27 -9.26 -16.98
CA LEU A 424 3.46 -10.03 -17.33
C LEU A 424 3.22 -11.54 -17.19
N ASP A 425 3.59 -12.28 -18.21
CA ASP A 425 3.79 -13.72 -18.08
C ASP A 425 5.29 -14.01 -17.92
N ILE A 426 5.75 -14.00 -16.66
CA ILE A 426 7.17 -14.23 -16.31
C ILE A 426 7.65 -15.58 -16.84
N LYS A 427 6.82 -16.63 -16.80
CA LYS A 427 7.19 -17.96 -17.29
C LYS A 427 7.40 -17.99 -18.81
N ALA A 428 6.59 -17.26 -19.55
CA ALA A 428 6.77 -17.11 -20.99
C ALA A 428 8.04 -16.31 -21.32
N LEU A 429 8.30 -15.23 -20.58
CA LEU A 429 9.51 -14.42 -20.74
C LEU A 429 10.77 -15.26 -20.46
N HIS A 430 10.78 -16.07 -19.42
CA HIS A 430 11.91 -16.98 -19.12
C HIS A 430 12.13 -18.04 -20.21
N LYS A 431 11.08 -18.56 -20.85
CA LYS A 431 11.23 -19.47 -22.01
C LYS A 431 11.93 -18.79 -23.19
N ASP A 432 11.76 -17.48 -23.31
CA ASP A 432 12.42 -16.68 -24.34
C ASP A 432 13.81 -16.13 -23.88
N ASN A 433 14.34 -16.60 -22.76
CA ASN A 433 15.58 -16.14 -22.11
C ASN A 433 15.56 -14.63 -21.78
N VAL A 434 14.41 -14.09 -21.38
CA VAL A 434 14.25 -12.70 -20.96
C VAL A 434 14.22 -12.65 -19.44
N SER A 435 15.18 -11.95 -18.84
CA SER A 435 15.19 -11.66 -17.39
C SER A 435 14.42 -10.39 -17.09
N VAL A 436 13.72 -10.39 -15.95
CA VAL A 436 12.85 -9.28 -15.55
C VAL A 436 13.30 -8.70 -14.22
N ASN A 437 13.54 -7.38 -14.22
CA ASN A 437 13.70 -6.56 -13.02
C ASN A 437 12.46 -5.70 -12.80
N LEU A 438 11.94 -5.65 -11.57
CA LEU A 438 10.80 -4.80 -11.23
C LEU A 438 11.18 -3.74 -10.19
N PHE A 439 10.73 -2.49 -10.42
CA PHE A 439 11.03 -1.33 -9.56
C PHE A 439 9.76 -0.57 -9.15
N VAL A 440 9.68 0.11 -7.99
CA VAL A 440 10.58 0.11 -6.84
C VAL A 440 9.92 -0.67 -5.72
N VAL A 441 10.64 -1.60 -5.08
CA VAL A 441 10.10 -2.56 -4.13
C VAL A 441 10.73 -2.33 -2.77
N ASN A 442 9.98 -1.70 -1.84
CA ASN A 442 10.51 -1.29 -0.55
C ASN A 442 9.90 -2.05 0.63
N LYS A 443 8.86 -2.86 0.39
CA LYS A 443 8.14 -3.55 1.46
C LYS A 443 8.20 -5.08 1.32
N PRO A 444 8.34 -5.80 2.43
CA PRO A 444 8.43 -7.26 2.45
C PRO A 444 7.25 -7.98 1.80
N TRP A 445 6.03 -7.41 1.89
CA TRP A 445 4.84 -8.01 1.30
C TRP A 445 4.92 -8.06 -0.23
N LEU A 446 5.40 -6.97 -0.84
CA LEU A 446 5.53 -6.87 -2.29
C LEU A 446 6.69 -7.74 -2.78
N PHE A 447 7.84 -7.68 -2.08
CA PHE A 447 8.98 -8.55 -2.39
C PHE A 447 8.60 -10.03 -2.36
N SER A 448 7.82 -10.45 -1.37
CA SER A 448 7.33 -11.83 -1.27
C SER A 448 6.48 -12.23 -2.49
N LEU A 449 5.58 -11.35 -2.92
CA LEU A 449 4.73 -11.59 -4.08
C LEU A 449 5.56 -11.75 -5.36
N LEU A 450 6.52 -10.85 -5.60
CA LEU A 450 7.41 -10.88 -6.76
C LEU A 450 8.31 -12.11 -6.76
N TRP A 451 8.79 -12.51 -5.59
CA TRP A 451 9.55 -13.75 -5.43
C TRP A 451 8.72 -14.97 -5.86
N CYS A 452 7.50 -15.10 -5.35
CA CYS A 452 6.59 -16.18 -5.75
C CYS A 452 6.23 -16.13 -7.25
N ALA A 453 6.17 -14.95 -7.84
CA ALA A 453 5.92 -14.77 -9.27
C ALA A 453 7.11 -15.19 -10.15
N GLY A 454 8.29 -15.36 -9.56
CA GLY A 454 9.50 -15.77 -10.27
C GLY A 454 10.27 -14.64 -10.94
N VAL A 455 10.14 -13.41 -10.41
CA VAL A 455 10.89 -12.24 -10.91
C VAL A 455 12.38 -12.44 -10.61
N ASP A 456 13.27 -12.11 -11.57
CA ASP A 456 14.71 -12.36 -11.45
C ASP A 456 15.40 -11.39 -10.48
N SER A 457 14.97 -10.13 -10.48
CA SER A 457 15.50 -9.10 -9.58
C SER A 457 14.50 -8.00 -9.28
N VAL A 458 14.76 -7.26 -8.20
CA VAL A 458 13.96 -6.10 -7.81
C VAL A 458 14.84 -4.92 -7.46
N THR A 459 14.44 -3.73 -7.89
CA THR A 459 15.09 -2.48 -7.51
C THR A 459 14.46 -1.94 -6.21
N THR A 460 15.28 -1.65 -5.21
CA THR A 460 14.84 -1.29 -3.86
C THR A 460 15.69 -0.20 -3.21
N ASN A 461 15.06 0.63 -2.36
CA ASN A 461 15.76 1.55 -1.47
C ASN A 461 16.27 0.86 -0.19
N ASP A 462 15.76 -0.34 0.15
CA ASP A 462 16.04 -1.05 1.40
C ASP A 462 16.53 -2.49 1.16
N CYS A 463 17.71 -2.60 0.56
CA CYS A 463 18.34 -3.89 0.31
C CYS A 463 18.55 -4.69 1.60
N GLN A 464 18.88 -4.01 2.72
CA GLN A 464 19.18 -4.69 3.98
C GLN A 464 17.96 -5.44 4.53
N LEU A 465 16.78 -4.83 4.47
CA LEU A 465 15.54 -5.45 4.92
C LEU A 465 15.19 -6.67 4.06
N LEU A 466 15.24 -6.50 2.73
CA LEU A 466 14.85 -7.57 1.81
C LEU A 466 15.87 -8.72 1.76
N GLN A 467 17.13 -8.42 2.00
CA GLN A 467 18.16 -9.47 2.07
C GLN A 467 17.98 -10.42 3.25
N GLN A 468 17.48 -9.91 4.38
CA GLN A 468 17.20 -10.71 5.58
C GLN A 468 16.02 -11.68 5.41
N MET A 469 15.22 -11.53 4.38
CA MET A 469 14.11 -12.42 4.11
C MET A 469 14.61 -13.77 3.57
N HIS A 470 14.38 -14.84 4.31
CA HIS A 470 14.75 -16.20 3.92
C HIS A 470 13.66 -16.90 3.12
N TYR A 471 12.39 -16.52 3.33
CA TYR A 471 11.22 -17.05 2.65
C TYR A 471 10.18 -15.95 2.39
N PRO A 472 9.32 -16.10 1.35
CA PRO A 472 8.20 -15.21 1.14
C PRO A 472 7.20 -15.28 2.31
N ILE A 473 6.69 -14.13 2.76
CA ILE A 473 5.73 -14.05 3.88
C ILE A 473 4.41 -14.76 3.54
N TRP A 474 4.01 -14.69 2.27
CA TRP A 474 2.69 -15.16 1.81
C TRP A 474 2.70 -16.60 1.29
N LEU A 475 3.84 -17.30 1.37
CA LEU A 475 3.97 -18.66 0.85
C LEU A 475 3.06 -19.62 1.63
N ILE A 476 2.13 -20.22 0.93
CA ILE A 476 1.15 -21.17 1.48
C ILE A 476 0.98 -22.32 0.50
N THR A 477 0.96 -23.56 0.99
CA THR A 477 0.68 -24.70 0.12
C THR A 477 -0.77 -24.70 -0.35
N PRO A 478 -1.08 -25.13 -1.58
CA PRO A 478 -2.45 -25.20 -2.09
C PRO A 478 -3.39 -25.99 -1.17
N GLN A 479 -2.89 -27.08 -0.58
CA GLN A 479 -3.65 -27.90 0.35
C GLN A 479 -3.98 -27.13 1.65
N THR A 480 -3.00 -26.45 2.24
CA THR A 480 -3.23 -25.62 3.44
C THR A 480 -4.23 -24.49 3.16
N TYR A 481 -4.09 -23.83 2.00
CA TYR A 481 -5.03 -22.80 1.57
C TYR A 481 -6.47 -23.33 1.44
N LEU A 482 -6.64 -24.49 0.79
CA LEU A 482 -7.94 -25.15 0.65
C LEU A 482 -8.55 -25.48 2.03
N ILE A 483 -7.75 -26.01 2.97
CA ILE A 483 -8.20 -26.31 4.33
C ILE A 483 -8.66 -25.03 5.04
N ILE A 484 -7.88 -23.95 4.97
CA ILE A 484 -8.26 -22.65 5.57
C ILE A 484 -9.56 -22.15 4.95
N TRP A 485 -9.71 -22.22 3.63
CA TRP A 485 -10.92 -21.78 2.93
C TRP A 485 -12.15 -22.61 3.35
N VAL A 486 -12.04 -23.94 3.39
CA VAL A 486 -13.12 -24.84 3.80
C VAL A 486 -13.51 -24.60 5.26
N ILE A 487 -12.54 -24.53 6.16
CA ILE A 487 -12.81 -24.30 7.60
C ILE A 487 -13.49 -22.96 7.81
N THR A 488 -12.95 -21.89 7.22
CA THR A 488 -13.50 -20.54 7.37
C THR A 488 -14.95 -20.47 6.91
N ASN A 489 -15.26 -21.00 5.72
CA ASN A 489 -16.61 -20.99 5.18
C ASN A 489 -17.57 -21.91 5.95
N SER A 490 -17.10 -23.07 6.41
CA SER A 490 -17.91 -24.01 7.20
C SER A 490 -18.25 -23.43 8.56
N VAL A 491 -17.28 -22.84 9.26
CA VAL A 491 -17.49 -22.19 10.56
C VAL A 491 -18.43 -20.99 10.40
N SER A 492 -18.20 -20.13 9.41
CA SER A 492 -19.05 -18.98 9.12
C SER A 492 -20.49 -19.43 8.84
N THR A 493 -20.69 -20.41 7.94
CA THR A 493 -22.03 -20.96 7.61
C THR A 493 -22.73 -21.52 8.83
N THR A 494 -22.03 -22.28 9.67
CA THR A 494 -22.58 -22.85 10.90
C THR A 494 -23.04 -21.75 11.85
N LEU A 495 -22.23 -20.72 12.05
CA LEU A 495 -22.56 -19.57 12.89
C LEU A 495 -23.72 -18.73 12.33
N LEU A 496 -23.79 -18.56 11.00
CA LEU A 496 -24.92 -17.92 10.33
C LEU A 496 -26.23 -18.67 10.62
N LEU A 497 -26.24 -19.97 10.35
CA LEU A 497 -27.42 -20.81 10.61
C LEU A 497 -27.82 -20.80 12.10
N TRP A 498 -26.85 -20.94 12.98
CA TRP A 498 -27.06 -20.86 14.43
C TRP A 498 -27.67 -19.53 14.85
N THR A 499 -27.18 -18.43 14.31
CA THR A 499 -27.69 -17.07 14.57
C THR A 499 -29.16 -16.94 14.17
N PHE A 500 -29.57 -17.43 12.99
CA PHE A 500 -30.94 -17.42 12.55
C PHE A 500 -31.84 -18.31 13.44
N LEU A 501 -31.34 -19.49 13.84
CA LEU A 501 -32.09 -20.38 14.75
C LEU A 501 -32.28 -19.78 16.14
N LEU A 502 -31.25 -19.15 16.69
CA LEU A 502 -31.32 -18.44 17.97
C LEU A 502 -32.33 -17.29 17.91
N GLN A 503 -32.29 -16.46 16.88
CA GLN A 503 -33.23 -15.35 16.70
C GLN A 503 -34.68 -15.86 16.58
N ARG A 504 -34.89 -16.97 15.86
CA ARG A 504 -36.22 -17.62 15.80
C ARG A 504 -36.73 -18.01 17.19
N ARG A 505 -35.86 -18.61 18.03
CA ARG A 505 -36.20 -18.99 19.40
C ARG A 505 -36.54 -17.78 20.27
N PHE A 506 -35.74 -16.71 20.19
CA PHE A 506 -35.96 -15.48 20.94
C PHE A 506 -37.26 -14.78 20.56
N VAL A 507 -37.59 -14.68 19.27
CA VAL A 507 -38.84 -14.07 18.80
C VAL A 507 -40.07 -14.90 19.26
N LYS A 508 -40.00 -16.25 19.16
CA LYS A 508 -41.08 -17.13 19.67
C LYS A 508 -41.28 -16.99 21.19
N LYS A 509 -40.20 -16.93 21.98
CA LYS A 509 -40.27 -16.75 23.43
C LYS A 509 -40.93 -15.43 23.81
N ARG A 510 -40.57 -14.33 23.12
CA ARG A 510 -41.17 -13.01 23.32
C ARG A 510 -42.65 -12.97 22.97
N GLY A 511 -43.07 -13.63 21.91
CA GLY A 511 -44.48 -13.74 21.53
C GLY A 511 -45.31 -14.44 22.62
N LYS A 512 -44.79 -15.52 23.21
CA LYS A 512 -45.46 -16.20 24.33
C LYS A 512 -45.59 -15.31 25.56
N THR A 513 -44.50 -14.69 26.01
CA THR A 513 -44.51 -13.81 27.20
C THR A 513 -45.43 -12.60 26.99
N GLY A 514 -45.45 -12.01 25.78
CA GLY A 514 -46.37 -10.92 25.44
C GLY A 514 -47.87 -11.35 25.49
N LEU A 515 -48.16 -12.56 25.02
CA LEU A 515 -49.54 -13.11 25.09
C LEU A 515 -49.97 -13.38 26.52
N GLU A 516 -49.09 -13.98 27.33
CA GLU A 516 -49.35 -14.24 28.76
C GLU A 516 -49.60 -12.94 29.53
N THR A 517 -48.79 -11.90 29.27
CA THR A 517 -48.98 -10.57 29.89
C THR A 517 -50.28 -9.90 29.43
N ALA A 518 -50.64 -10.01 28.14
CA ALA A 518 -51.89 -9.47 27.61
C ALA A 518 -53.11 -10.18 28.23
N VAL A 519 -53.09 -11.50 28.36
CA VAL A 519 -54.16 -12.30 29.01
C VAL A 519 -54.29 -11.93 30.49
N LEU A 520 -53.18 -11.75 31.21
CA LEU A 520 -53.17 -11.30 32.59
C LEU A 520 -53.78 -9.90 32.76
N LEU A 521 -53.38 -8.95 31.89
CA LEU A 521 -53.95 -7.59 31.90
C LEU A 521 -55.44 -7.58 31.59
N THR A 522 -55.92 -8.41 30.66
CA THR A 522 -57.33 -8.53 30.33
C THR A 522 -58.14 -9.14 31.53
N ARG A 523 -57.59 -10.14 32.22
CA ARG A 523 -58.15 -10.69 33.42
C ARG A 523 -58.23 -9.68 34.56
N ILE A 524 -57.20 -8.90 34.80
CA ILE A 524 -57.14 -7.85 35.81
C ILE A 524 -58.19 -6.77 35.51
N ASN A 525 -58.30 -6.30 34.26
CA ASN A 525 -59.28 -5.31 33.86
C ASN A 525 -60.72 -5.82 34.02
N ASN A 526 -61.01 -7.07 33.68
CA ASN A 526 -62.33 -7.65 33.88
C ASN A 526 -62.68 -7.78 35.37
N PHE A 527 -61.70 -8.12 36.24
CA PHE A 527 -61.87 -8.19 37.68
C PHE A 527 -62.04 -6.81 38.35
N MET A 528 -61.59 -5.74 37.75
CA MET A 528 -61.72 -4.36 38.24
C MET A 528 -63.00 -3.70 37.74
N MET A 529 -63.76 -4.34 36.84
CA MET A 529 -65.00 -3.83 36.30
C MET A 529 -66.27 -4.58 36.89
N GLU A 530 -66.05 -5.65 37.62
CA GLU A 530 -67.05 -6.29 38.51
C GLU A 530 -66.96 -5.69 39.95
#